data_7b4ae08ba9343b661f110d21b217fd1e
#
_entry.id   7b4ae08ba9343b661f110d21b217fd1e
#
_cell.length_a   1.000
_cell.length_b   1.000
_cell.length_c   1.000
_cell.angle_alpha   90.00
_cell.angle_beta   90.00
_cell.angle_gamma   90.00
#
_symmetry.space_group_name_H-M   'P 1'
#
loop_
_entity.id
_entity.type
_entity.pdbx_description
1 polymer ?
#
loop_
_entity_poly.entity_id
_entity_poly.type
_entity_poly.pdbx_seq_one_letter_code
_entity_poly.pdbx_strand_id
1 'polypeptide(L)' 'MALIVNLKHLMTHKGAEWGKRIYYKDISAETGITVSTLSRIAVDPKYNISKAHIEKLCRFFGVTPGDLMTIIPDPPGE' A
#
# COMPACT_ATOMS: atom_id res chain seq x y z
N MET A 1 17.27 4.60 6.96
CA MET A 1 15.92 4.09 7.29
C MET A 1 14.97 4.43 6.14
N ALA A 2 14.22 3.46 5.68
CA ALA A 2 13.25 3.65 4.61
C ALA A 2 11.89 3.10 5.02
N LEU A 3 10.82 3.82 4.67
CA LEU A 3 9.46 3.37 4.89
C LEU A 3 8.91 2.85 3.56
N ILE A 4 8.52 1.59 3.54
CA ILE A 4 7.99 0.95 2.33
C ILE A 4 6.52 0.62 2.54
N VAL A 5 5.70 1.00 1.56
CA VAL A 5 4.28 0.65 1.54
C VAL A 5 4.11 -0.65 0.76
N ASN A 6 3.56 -1.67 1.42
CA ASN A 6 3.43 -3.02 0.86
C ASN A 6 2.17 -3.17 -0.01
N LEU A 7 1.87 -2.19 -0.85
CA LEU A 7 0.62 -2.17 -1.62
C LEU A 7 0.51 -3.34 -2.58
N LYS A 8 1.55 -3.61 -3.37
CA LYS A 8 1.53 -4.73 -4.32
C LYS A 8 1.40 -6.06 -3.60
N HIS A 9 2.11 -6.23 -2.49
CA HIS A 9 2.04 -7.45 -1.69
C HIS A 9 0.62 -7.67 -1.16
N LEU A 10 0.00 -6.62 -0.63
CA LEU A 10 -1.37 -6.70 -0.13
C LEU A 10 -2.37 -6.98 -1.24
N MET A 11 -2.19 -6.38 -2.41
CA MET A 11 -3.06 -6.66 -3.55
C MET A 11 -3.01 -8.13 -3.94
N THR A 12 -1.82 -8.71 -3.97
CA THR A 12 -1.64 -10.13 -4.30
C THR A 12 -2.21 -11.02 -3.21
N HIS A 13 -1.86 -10.75 -1.95
CA HIS A 13 -2.29 -11.55 -0.81
C HIS A 13 -3.81 -11.50 -0.61
N LYS A 14 -4.39 -10.32 -0.62
CA LYS A 14 -5.84 -10.16 -0.44
C LYS A 14 -6.61 -10.66 -1.66
N GLY A 15 -6.05 -10.50 -2.84
CA GLY A 15 -6.65 -11.06 -4.05
C GLY A 15 -6.79 -12.56 -3.97
N ALA A 16 -5.75 -13.25 -3.51
CA ALA A 16 -5.78 -14.69 -3.29
C ALA A 16 -6.80 -15.07 -2.22
N GLU A 17 -6.85 -14.31 -1.11
CA GLU A 17 -7.79 -14.54 -0.02
C GLU A 17 -9.25 -14.33 -0.46
N TRP A 18 -9.50 -13.30 -1.27
CA TRP A 18 -10.85 -12.99 -1.74
C TRP A 18 -11.25 -13.75 -3.00
N GLY A 19 -10.33 -14.53 -3.58
CA GLY A 19 -10.60 -15.31 -4.79
C GLY A 19 -10.76 -14.48 -6.05
N LYS A 20 -10.15 -13.30 -6.09
CA LYS A 20 -10.19 -12.42 -7.26
C LYS A 20 -8.92 -11.60 -7.38
N ARG A 21 -8.65 -11.09 -8.59
CA ARG A 21 -7.53 -10.20 -8.82
C ARG A 21 -7.92 -8.77 -8.47
N ILE A 22 -7.07 -8.09 -7.69
CA ILE A 22 -7.30 -6.71 -7.30
C ILE A 22 -6.48 -5.80 -8.21
N TYR A 23 -7.14 -4.82 -8.82
CA TYR A 23 -6.50 -3.82 -9.69
C TYR A 23 -6.50 -2.45 -9.01
N TYR A 24 -5.62 -1.55 -9.46
CA TYR A 24 -5.61 -0.17 -8.97
C TYR A 24 -6.95 0.52 -9.16
N LYS A 25 -7.62 0.25 -10.29
CA LYS A 25 -8.95 0.83 -10.55
C LYS A 25 -9.99 0.42 -9.51
N ASP A 26 -9.89 -0.80 -9.00
CA ASP A 26 -10.81 -1.30 -7.96
C ASP A 26 -10.59 -0.55 -6.66
N ILE A 27 -9.33 -0.37 -6.28
CA ILE A 27 -8.97 0.39 -5.07
C ILE A 27 -9.40 1.86 -5.24
N SER A 28 -9.15 2.43 -6.41
CA SER A 28 -9.52 3.81 -6.72
C SER A 28 -11.02 4.04 -6.57
N ALA A 29 -11.83 3.11 -7.08
CA ALA A 29 -13.29 3.20 -7.01
C ALA A 29 -13.79 3.19 -5.56
N GLU A 30 -13.16 2.39 -4.70
CA GLU A 30 -13.58 2.24 -3.30
C GLU A 30 -13.00 3.31 -2.38
N THR A 31 -11.78 3.77 -2.63
CA THR A 31 -11.08 4.69 -1.74
C THR A 31 -11.11 6.14 -2.21
N GLY A 32 -11.36 6.37 -3.49
CA GLY A 32 -11.26 7.70 -4.09
C GLY A 32 -9.83 8.14 -4.38
N ILE A 33 -8.85 7.29 -4.15
CA ILE A 33 -7.45 7.57 -4.50
C ILE A 33 -7.26 7.29 -5.98
N THR A 34 -6.65 8.23 -6.73
CA THR A 34 -6.46 8.04 -8.17
C THR A 34 -5.53 6.87 -8.47
N VAL A 35 -5.71 6.24 -9.63
CA VAL A 35 -4.86 5.15 -10.09
C VAL A 35 -3.40 5.60 -10.17
N SER A 36 -3.16 6.82 -10.65
CA SER A 36 -1.83 7.40 -10.74
C SER A 36 -1.15 7.47 -9.36
N THR A 37 -1.86 7.91 -8.33
CA THR A 37 -1.35 7.98 -6.97
C THR A 37 -1.07 6.57 -6.42
N LEU A 38 -1.98 5.62 -6.65
CA LEU A 38 -1.80 4.24 -6.19
C LEU A 38 -0.57 3.61 -6.83
N SER A 39 -0.36 3.84 -8.12
CA SER A 39 0.83 3.35 -8.82
C SER A 39 2.11 3.91 -8.20
N ARG A 40 2.14 5.19 -7.87
CA ARG A 40 3.29 5.80 -7.20
C ARG A 40 3.55 5.22 -5.82
N ILE A 41 2.50 5.04 -5.05
CA ILE A 41 2.63 4.42 -3.72
C ILE A 41 3.24 3.02 -3.85
N ALA A 42 2.84 2.26 -4.87
CA ALA A 42 3.28 0.88 -5.05
C ALA A 42 4.73 0.76 -5.51
N VAL A 43 5.23 1.71 -6.32
CA VAL A 43 6.53 1.58 -6.97
C VAL A 43 7.60 2.56 -6.47
N ASP A 44 7.21 3.66 -5.85
CA ASP A 44 8.15 4.67 -5.39
C ASP A 44 8.31 4.60 -3.86
N PRO A 45 9.44 4.05 -3.36
CA PRO A 45 9.63 3.92 -1.91
C PRO A 45 9.83 5.26 -1.20
N LYS A 46 10.06 6.34 -1.95
CA LYS A 46 10.24 7.69 -1.38
C LYS A 46 8.97 8.53 -1.43
N TYR A 47 7.90 8.00 -1.96
CA TYR A 47 6.65 8.74 -2.06
C TYR A 47 6.05 9.00 -0.67
N ASN A 48 5.71 10.26 -0.41
CA ASN A 48 5.08 10.65 0.85
C ASN A 48 3.59 10.35 0.81
N ILE A 49 3.20 9.24 1.41
CA ILE A 49 1.79 8.88 1.52
C ILE A 49 1.14 9.69 2.65
N SER A 50 -0.04 10.24 2.41
CA SER A 50 -0.76 10.99 3.43
C SER A 50 -1.45 10.05 4.42
N LYS A 51 -1.74 10.56 5.62
CA LYS A 51 -2.48 9.79 6.63
C LYS A 51 -3.86 9.38 6.12
N ALA A 52 -4.51 10.24 5.34
CA ALA A 52 -5.82 9.94 4.76
C ALA A 52 -5.73 8.75 3.80
N HIS A 53 -4.69 8.68 2.98
CA HIS A 53 -4.48 7.54 2.07
C HIS A 53 -4.19 6.27 2.85
N ILE A 54 -3.37 6.35 3.89
CA ILE A 54 -3.06 5.20 4.76
C ILE A 54 -4.35 4.64 5.36
N GLU A 55 -5.18 5.51 5.91
CA GLU A 55 -6.45 5.11 6.53
C GLU A 55 -7.39 4.44 5.52
N LYS A 56 -7.54 5.03 4.34
CA LYS A 56 -8.39 4.49 3.28
C LYS A 56 -7.92 3.12 2.81
N LEU A 57 -6.62 2.95 2.62
CA LEU A 57 -6.04 1.67 2.20
C LEU A 57 -6.20 0.60 3.29
N CYS A 58 -5.99 0.97 4.54
CA CYS A 58 -6.19 0.05 5.66
C CYS A 58 -7.64 -0.43 5.74
N ARG A 59 -8.59 0.46 5.55
CA ARG A 59 -10.01 0.11 5.53
C ARG A 59 -10.36 -0.78 4.35
N PHE A 60 -9.81 -0.48 3.18
CA PHE A 60 -10.07 -1.28 1.98
C PHE A 60 -9.57 -2.72 2.15
N PHE A 61 -8.36 -2.89 2.64
CA PHE A 61 -7.75 -4.21 2.82
C PHE A 61 -8.14 -4.89 4.15
N GLY A 62 -8.69 -4.14 5.10
CA GLY A 62 -8.99 -4.67 6.42
C GLY A 62 -7.73 -4.99 7.23
N VAL A 63 -6.70 -4.16 7.10
CA VAL A 63 -5.41 -4.35 7.78
C VAL A 63 -5.05 -3.14 8.63
N THR A 64 -4.04 -3.29 9.49
CA THR A 64 -3.51 -2.18 10.29
C THR A 64 -2.44 -1.43 9.50
N PRO A 65 -2.12 -0.17 9.87
CA PRO A 65 -1.00 0.55 9.26
C PRO A 65 0.32 -0.21 9.35
N GLY A 66 0.54 -0.98 10.42
CA GLY A 66 1.73 -1.81 10.58
C GLY A 66 1.82 -2.93 9.55
N ASP A 67 0.67 -3.44 9.09
CA ASP A 67 0.63 -4.44 8.03
C ASP A 67 0.81 -3.81 6.65
N LEU A 68 0.38 -2.56 6.49
CA LEU A 68 0.49 -1.84 5.23
C LEU A 68 1.91 -1.36 4.95
N MET A 69 2.64 -0.97 5.98
CA MET A 69 3.95 -0.32 5.86
C MET A 69 5.04 -1.08 6.59
N THR A 70 6.25 -1.06 6.02
CA THR A 70 7.42 -1.69 6.63
C THR A 70 8.55 -0.66 6.70
N ILE A 71 9.21 -0.57 7.84
CA ILE A 71 10.38 0.27 8.01
C ILE A 71 11.62 -0.60 7.85
N ILE A 72 12.49 -0.23 6.91
CA ILE A 72 13.76 -0.90 6.69
C ILE A 72 14.85 -0.04 7.33
N PRO A 73 15.56 -0.53 8.36
CA PRO A 73 16.63 0.25 8.98
C PRO A 73 17.82 0.39 8.05
N ASP A 74 18.66 1.39 8.33
CA ASP A 74 19.90 1.57 7.59
C ASP A 74 20.82 0.35 7.79
N PRO A 75 21.61 -0.03 6.75
CA PRO A 75 22.53 -1.15 6.90
C PRO A 75 23.54 -0.91 8.00
N PRO A 76 23.90 -1.95 8.78
CA PRO A 76 24.91 -1.80 9.82
C PRO A 76 26.27 -1.49 9.19
N GLY A 77 27.05 -0.66 9.87
CA GLY A 77 28.37 -0.30 9.42
C GLY A 77 28.45 0.88 8.47
N GLU A 78 27.33 1.50 8.18
CA GLU A 78 27.27 2.68 7.33
C GLU A 78 27.67 3.96 8.08
#